data_1c884157cc2964245ede2fdc2b71aff3
#
_entry.id   1c884157cc2964245ede2fdc2b71aff3
#
_cell.length_a   1.000
_cell.length_b   1.000
_cell.length_c   1.000
_cell.angle_alpha   90.00
_cell.angle_beta   90.00
_cell.angle_gamma   90.00
#
_symmetry.space_group_name_H-M   'P 1'
#
loop_
_entity.id
_entity.type
_entity.pdbx_description
1 polymer ?
#
loop_
_entity_poly.entity_id
_entity_poly.type
_entity_poly.pdbx_seq_one_letter_code
_entity_poly.pdbx_strand_id
1 'polypeptide(L)'
;MRKHLGPALVPQAGVAVGLLLVVTDDPVMAPLSAPLLAVGLAVVAANEIVGPFLLRNSLVRAGDAGQDRDRILEFLHEENIVTDLEADSLDDAIEQLVDVAIRTNHLDADRDRLLASVLEREREASTCFGEGLAVPHGILEGGERIVGAMGLSRSGLPLRGPDGRPVHCIVVLATPPSERDRHLQVLAALAKAIGTDPNRRRQLFAARTPAHAYELMHADEAQDFNWFLEDAETRPGPV
;
A
#
# COMPACT_ATOMS: atom_id res chain seq x y z
N MET A 1 13.17 -15.57 3.44
CA MET A 1 13.96 -14.40 3.89
C MET A 1 15.48 -14.58 3.80
N ARG A 2 16.15 -15.54 4.48
CA ARG A 2 17.64 -15.60 4.52
C ARG A 2 18.37 -15.68 3.15
N LYS A 3 17.77 -16.25 2.11
CA LYS A 3 18.42 -16.44 0.78
C LYS A 3 18.45 -15.18 -0.10
N HIS A 4 17.66 -14.16 0.20
CA HIS A 4 17.51 -12.95 -0.61
C HIS A 4 18.09 -11.69 0.04
N LEU A 5 18.58 -11.80 1.30
CA LEU A 5 19.13 -10.67 2.04
C LEU A 5 20.48 -10.19 1.47
N GLY A 6 21.33 -11.11 0.98
CA GLY A 6 22.65 -10.77 0.46
C GLY A 6 22.62 -9.77 -0.68
N PRO A 7 21.84 -10.01 -1.76
CA PRO A 7 21.73 -9.06 -2.85
C PRO A 7 21.09 -7.70 -2.47
N ALA A 8 20.25 -7.67 -1.42
CA ALA A 8 19.63 -6.44 -0.93
C ALA A 8 20.61 -5.51 -0.18
N LEU A 9 21.74 -6.05 0.29
CA LEU A 9 22.76 -5.30 1.03
C LEU A 9 23.90 -4.76 0.14
N VAL A 10 23.84 -4.97 -1.18
CA VAL A 10 24.86 -4.50 -2.12
C VAL A 10 24.97 -2.97 -2.23
N PRO A 11 23.88 -2.17 -2.16
CA PRO A 11 23.99 -0.71 -2.19
C PRO A 11 24.59 -0.16 -0.89
N GLN A 12 25.89 0.15 -0.89
CA GLN A 12 26.64 0.66 0.26
C GLN A 12 27.61 1.79 -0.14
N ALA A 13 27.12 2.88 -0.72
CA ALA A 13 27.96 3.93 -1.24
C ALA A 13 28.66 4.77 -0.15
N GLY A 14 27.89 5.32 0.80
CA GLY A 14 28.40 6.30 1.76
C GLY A 14 29.52 5.76 2.66
N VAL A 15 29.32 4.56 3.21
CA VAL A 15 30.31 3.92 4.08
C VAL A 15 31.57 3.53 3.30
N ALA A 16 31.43 3.02 2.08
CA ALA A 16 32.54 2.61 1.24
C ALA A 16 33.40 3.81 0.84
N VAL A 17 32.80 4.94 0.46
CA VAL A 17 33.52 6.19 0.13
C VAL A 17 34.23 6.73 1.37
N GLY A 18 33.58 6.74 2.53
CA GLY A 18 34.18 7.19 3.79
C GLY A 18 35.43 6.36 4.18
N LEU A 19 35.36 5.05 4.07
CA LEU A 19 36.46 4.15 4.33
C LEU A 19 37.61 4.32 3.32
N LEU A 20 37.28 4.52 2.03
CA LEU A 20 38.27 4.79 1.00
C LEU A 20 39.08 6.06 1.29
N LEU A 21 38.39 7.15 1.70
CA LEU A 21 39.05 8.41 2.06
C LEU A 21 40.00 8.22 3.27
N VAL A 22 39.54 7.51 4.31
CA VAL A 22 40.39 7.24 5.49
C VAL A 22 41.64 6.45 5.12
N VAL A 23 41.50 5.42 4.27
CA VAL A 23 42.65 4.60 3.83
C VAL A 23 43.61 5.38 2.92
N THR A 24 43.10 6.27 2.08
CA THR A 24 43.97 7.07 1.17
C THR A 24 44.69 8.22 1.86
N ASP A 25 44.22 8.66 3.04
CA ASP A 25 44.89 9.65 3.88
C ASP A 25 46.04 9.07 4.71
N ASP A 26 46.17 7.73 4.76
CA ASP A 26 47.27 7.09 5.46
C ASP A 26 48.57 7.28 4.67
N PRO A 27 49.65 7.81 5.32
CA PRO A 27 50.95 8.02 4.68
C PRO A 27 51.60 6.74 4.11
N VAL A 28 51.28 5.57 4.69
CA VAL A 28 51.78 4.27 4.23
C VAL A 28 51.13 3.89 2.90
N MET A 29 49.87 4.33 2.68
CA MET A 29 49.08 4.04 1.49
C MET A 29 49.26 5.11 0.39
N ALA A 30 49.99 6.19 0.65
CA ALA A 30 50.17 7.30 -0.31
C ALA A 30 50.60 6.85 -1.72
N PRO A 31 51.52 5.87 -1.93
CA PRO A 31 51.87 5.41 -3.27
C PRO A 31 50.75 4.68 -4.02
N LEU A 32 49.75 4.16 -3.30
CA LEU A 32 48.63 3.39 -3.83
C LEU A 32 47.30 4.18 -3.80
N SER A 33 47.31 5.40 -3.28
CA SER A 33 46.08 6.20 -3.08
C SER A 33 45.29 6.44 -4.38
N ALA A 34 45.98 6.81 -5.47
CA ALA A 34 45.34 7.06 -6.74
C ALA A 34 44.65 5.84 -7.37
N PRO A 35 45.34 4.67 -7.49
CA PRO A 35 44.69 3.47 -7.99
C PRO A 35 43.59 2.93 -7.04
N LEU A 36 43.74 3.06 -5.72
CA LEU A 36 42.74 2.66 -4.75
C LEU A 36 41.45 3.51 -4.89
N LEU A 37 41.62 4.83 -5.01
CA LEU A 37 40.49 5.72 -5.26
C LEU A 37 39.81 5.40 -6.59
N ALA A 38 40.57 5.22 -7.67
CA ALA A 38 40.01 4.96 -8.99
C ALA A 38 39.20 3.65 -9.01
N VAL A 39 39.74 2.56 -8.48
CA VAL A 39 39.07 1.27 -8.43
C VAL A 39 37.88 1.31 -7.45
N GLY A 40 38.09 1.89 -6.27
CA GLY A 40 37.04 1.96 -5.25
C GLY A 40 35.83 2.80 -5.70
N LEU A 41 36.06 3.96 -6.30
CA LEU A 41 34.98 4.79 -6.84
C LEU A 41 34.28 4.10 -8.03
N ALA A 42 35.02 3.38 -8.87
CA ALA A 42 34.41 2.59 -9.96
C ALA A 42 33.49 1.48 -9.43
N VAL A 43 33.89 0.79 -8.35
CA VAL A 43 33.07 -0.24 -7.69
C VAL A 43 31.85 0.37 -7.05
N VAL A 44 31.99 1.52 -6.35
CA VAL A 44 30.86 2.25 -5.77
C VAL A 44 29.88 2.68 -6.85
N ALA A 45 30.35 3.28 -7.95
CA ALA A 45 29.50 3.70 -9.06
C ALA A 45 28.75 2.51 -9.70
N ALA A 46 29.43 1.37 -9.89
CA ALA A 46 28.79 0.16 -10.39
C ALA A 46 27.70 -0.36 -9.42
N ASN A 47 27.97 -0.33 -8.11
CA ASN A 47 27.00 -0.75 -7.10
C ASN A 47 25.78 0.17 -7.03
N GLU A 48 25.96 1.49 -7.22
CA GLU A 48 24.86 2.45 -7.24
C GLU A 48 23.95 2.26 -8.47
N ILE A 49 24.51 1.82 -9.60
CA ILE A 49 23.73 1.51 -10.80
C ILE A 49 23.02 0.18 -10.66
N VAL A 50 23.73 -0.86 -10.21
CA VAL A 50 23.22 -2.25 -10.16
C VAL A 50 22.40 -2.50 -8.88
N GLY A 51 22.73 -1.82 -7.79
CA GLY A 51 22.13 -2.01 -6.47
C GLY A 51 20.61 -1.90 -6.43
N PRO A 52 19.99 -0.83 -6.98
CA PRO A 52 18.52 -0.70 -7.03
C PRO A 52 17.84 -1.85 -7.76
N PHE A 53 18.44 -2.36 -8.84
CA PHE A 53 17.89 -3.51 -9.57
C PHE A 53 18.00 -4.81 -8.76
N LEU A 54 19.11 -5.02 -8.06
CA LEU A 54 19.29 -6.17 -7.19
C LEU A 54 18.35 -6.12 -5.99
N LEU A 55 18.18 -4.93 -5.38
CA LEU A 55 17.25 -4.71 -4.27
C LEU A 55 15.81 -5.00 -4.71
N ARG A 56 15.37 -4.38 -5.81
CA ARG A 56 14.03 -4.61 -6.38
C ARG A 56 13.79 -6.09 -6.67
N ASN A 57 14.74 -6.74 -7.35
CA ASN A 57 14.63 -8.16 -7.69
C ASN A 57 14.65 -9.07 -6.45
N SER A 58 15.37 -8.68 -5.40
CA SER A 58 15.37 -9.39 -4.13
C SER A 58 14.04 -9.25 -3.39
N LEU A 59 13.44 -8.05 -3.39
CA LEU A 59 12.13 -7.79 -2.80
C LEU A 59 11.02 -8.53 -3.56
N VAL A 60 11.05 -8.52 -4.91
CA VAL A 60 10.12 -9.31 -5.73
C VAL A 60 10.23 -10.80 -5.44
N ARG A 61 11.47 -11.35 -5.35
CA ARG A 61 11.69 -12.78 -5.06
C ARG A 61 11.43 -13.17 -3.61
N ALA A 62 11.54 -12.23 -2.69
CA ALA A 62 11.16 -12.43 -1.29
C ALA A 62 9.64 -12.43 -1.08
N GLY A 63 8.86 -12.00 -2.08
CA GLY A 63 7.42 -11.82 -1.97
C GLY A 63 7.03 -10.51 -1.26
N ASP A 64 8.00 -9.61 -0.99
CA ASP A 64 7.74 -8.34 -0.29
C ASP A 64 7.34 -7.21 -1.26
N ALA A 65 7.66 -7.34 -2.55
CA ALA A 65 7.20 -6.41 -3.56
C ALA A 65 5.76 -6.74 -3.94
N GLY A 66 4.86 -5.80 -3.75
CA GLY A 66 3.44 -5.98 -4.02
C GLY A 66 2.62 -6.51 -2.83
N GLN A 67 3.23 -6.76 -1.67
CA GLN A 67 2.49 -7.22 -0.48
C GLN A 67 1.34 -6.28 -0.09
N ASP A 68 1.48 -4.96 -0.30
CA ASP A 68 0.40 -4.01 -0.03
C ASP A 68 -0.83 -4.28 -0.90
N ARG A 69 -0.64 -4.87 -2.10
CA ARG A 69 -1.72 -5.25 -3.02
C ARG A 69 -2.36 -6.57 -2.64
N ASP A 70 -1.53 -7.60 -2.37
CA ASP A 70 -2.04 -8.91 -1.98
C ASP A 70 -2.92 -8.78 -0.74
N ARG A 71 -2.63 -7.81 0.13
CA ARG A 71 -3.40 -7.55 1.36
C ARG A 71 -4.71 -6.84 1.12
N ILE A 72 -4.75 -5.90 0.17
CA ILE A 72 -6.00 -5.25 -0.25
C ILE A 72 -6.84 -6.22 -1.05
N LEU A 73 -6.23 -7.00 -1.93
CA LEU A 73 -6.88 -8.00 -2.77
C LEU A 73 -7.55 -9.12 -1.98
N GLU A 74 -6.94 -9.56 -0.86
CA GLU A 74 -7.45 -10.69 -0.10
C GLU A 74 -8.83 -10.46 0.53
N PHE A 75 -9.22 -9.21 0.78
CA PHE A 75 -10.53 -8.92 1.35
C PHE A 75 -11.43 -8.09 0.44
N LEU A 76 -10.88 -7.39 -0.56
CA LEU A 76 -11.62 -6.51 -1.45
C LEU A 76 -11.85 -7.17 -2.80
N HIS A 77 -13.11 -7.46 -3.10
CA HIS A 77 -13.60 -8.02 -4.35
C HIS A 77 -14.70 -7.14 -4.92
N GLU A 78 -15.03 -7.27 -6.20
CA GLU A 78 -16.12 -6.51 -6.81
C GLU A 78 -17.45 -6.65 -6.06
N GLU A 79 -17.72 -7.84 -5.51
CA GLU A 79 -18.95 -8.17 -4.80
C GLU A 79 -19.13 -7.41 -3.48
N ASN A 80 -18.02 -6.95 -2.86
CA ASN A 80 -18.05 -6.21 -1.61
C ASN A 80 -17.76 -4.71 -1.79
N ILE A 81 -17.89 -4.20 -3.04
CA ILE A 81 -17.80 -2.78 -3.36
C ILE A 81 -19.17 -2.23 -3.70
N VAL A 82 -19.58 -1.18 -3.00
CA VAL A 82 -20.82 -0.43 -3.22
C VAL A 82 -20.47 0.94 -3.79
N THR A 83 -20.90 1.26 -5.03
CA THR A 83 -20.49 2.49 -5.74
C THR A 83 -21.46 3.66 -5.59
N ASP A 84 -22.63 3.44 -5.04
CA ASP A 84 -23.63 4.46 -4.78
C ASP A 84 -24.10 4.36 -3.31
N LEU A 85 -23.13 4.45 -2.37
CA LEU A 85 -23.43 4.45 -0.95
C LEU A 85 -24.12 5.75 -0.56
N GLU A 86 -25.34 5.64 -0.06
CA GLU A 86 -26.12 6.72 0.53
C GLU A 86 -26.35 6.41 2.01
N ALA A 87 -25.98 7.34 2.88
CA ALA A 87 -26.15 7.19 4.32
C ALA A 87 -26.34 8.56 4.97
N ASP A 88 -27.19 8.60 5.98
CA ASP A 88 -27.50 9.83 6.73
C ASP A 88 -26.47 10.09 7.84
N SER A 89 -25.70 9.06 8.22
CA SER A 89 -24.68 9.13 9.27
C SER A 89 -23.55 8.13 9.00
N LEU A 90 -22.46 8.27 9.76
CA LEU A 90 -21.37 7.28 9.73
C LEU A 90 -21.83 5.92 10.24
N ASP A 91 -22.62 5.90 11.31
CA ASP A 91 -23.16 4.69 11.91
C ASP A 91 -24.03 3.93 10.89
N ASP A 92 -24.89 4.64 10.14
CA ASP A 92 -25.70 4.07 9.06
C ASP A 92 -24.82 3.51 7.91
N ALA A 93 -23.80 4.24 7.49
CA ALA A 93 -22.86 3.75 6.49
C ALA A 93 -22.12 2.49 6.95
N ILE A 94 -21.69 2.47 8.21
CA ILE A 94 -21.03 1.30 8.83
C ILE A 94 -21.98 0.10 8.84
N GLU A 95 -23.23 0.29 9.26
CA GLU A 95 -24.22 -0.77 9.31
C GLU A 95 -24.44 -1.40 7.93
N GLN A 96 -24.67 -0.58 6.90
CA GLN A 96 -24.84 -1.05 5.52
C GLN A 96 -23.61 -1.85 5.04
N LEU A 97 -22.40 -1.38 5.32
CA LEU A 97 -21.17 -2.05 4.87
C LEU A 97 -20.84 -3.30 5.68
N VAL A 98 -21.19 -3.38 6.95
CA VAL A 98 -21.11 -4.62 7.75
C VAL A 98 -22.01 -5.69 7.14
N ASP A 99 -23.24 -5.32 6.75
CA ASP A 99 -24.18 -6.25 6.08
C ASP A 99 -23.62 -6.75 4.74
N VAL A 100 -22.99 -5.87 3.96
CA VAL A 100 -22.30 -6.26 2.72
C VAL A 100 -21.16 -7.22 3.03
N ALA A 101 -20.29 -6.90 3.99
CA ALA A 101 -19.14 -7.73 4.35
C ALA A 101 -19.54 -9.14 4.80
N ILE A 102 -20.59 -9.26 5.63
CA ILE A 102 -21.11 -10.56 6.08
C ILE A 102 -21.66 -11.38 4.92
N ARG A 103 -22.52 -10.74 4.10
CA ARG A 103 -23.19 -11.40 2.98
C ARG A 103 -22.19 -11.89 1.92
N THR A 104 -21.26 -11.06 1.50
CA THR A 104 -20.34 -11.37 0.40
C THR A 104 -19.22 -12.34 0.79
N ASN A 105 -18.85 -12.33 2.06
CA ASN A 105 -17.83 -13.27 2.57
C ASN A 105 -18.44 -14.54 3.17
N HIS A 106 -19.78 -14.71 3.10
CA HIS A 106 -20.49 -15.87 3.67
C HIS A 106 -20.10 -16.16 5.12
N LEU A 107 -19.98 -15.09 5.93
CA LEU A 107 -19.55 -15.25 7.31
C LEU A 107 -20.65 -15.84 8.16
N ASP A 108 -20.30 -16.90 8.90
CA ASP A 108 -21.10 -17.41 10.02
C ASP A 108 -20.71 -16.63 11.30
N ALA A 109 -20.91 -15.32 11.28
CA ALA A 109 -20.57 -14.42 12.36
C ALA A 109 -21.81 -13.71 12.89
N ASP A 110 -21.79 -13.44 14.20
CA ASP A 110 -22.83 -12.65 14.84
C ASP A 110 -22.74 -11.19 14.34
N ARG A 111 -23.68 -10.81 13.46
CA ARG A 111 -23.79 -9.47 12.86
C ARG A 111 -23.80 -8.37 13.91
N ASP A 112 -24.62 -8.53 14.94
CA ASP A 112 -24.83 -7.47 15.93
C ASP A 112 -23.59 -7.27 16.79
N ARG A 113 -22.85 -8.35 17.07
CA ARG A 113 -21.55 -8.26 17.75
C ARG A 113 -20.50 -7.57 16.88
N LEU A 114 -20.41 -7.93 15.61
CA LEU A 114 -19.46 -7.27 14.71
C LEU A 114 -19.79 -5.80 14.56
N LEU A 115 -21.05 -5.45 14.32
CA LEU A 115 -21.49 -4.06 14.22
C LEU A 115 -21.18 -3.28 15.50
N ALA A 116 -21.52 -3.85 16.67
CA ALA A 116 -21.22 -3.22 17.95
C ALA A 116 -19.73 -2.96 18.13
N SER A 117 -18.88 -3.92 17.77
CA SER A 117 -17.42 -3.80 17.86
C SER A 117 -16.88 -2.67 16.96
N VAL A 118 -17.39 -2.55 15.71
CA VAL A 118 -16.96 -1.47 14.80
C VAL A 118 -17.42 -0.10 15.31
N LEU A 119 -18.67 0.02 15.76
CA LEU A 119 -19.22 1.28 16.27
C LEU A 119 -18.54 1.71 17.58
N GLU A 120 -18.23 0.78 18.49
CA GLU A 120 -17.50 1.07 19.72
C GLU A 120 -16.10 1.61 19.41
N ARG A 121 -15.39 0.96 18.49
CA ARG A 121 -14.06 1.39 18.06
C ARG A 121 -14.06 2.78 17.41
N GLU A 122 -15.07 3.09 16.59
CA GLU A 122 -15.23 4.42 15.96
C GLU A 122 -15.50 5.51 17.00
N ARG A 123 -16.28 5.20 18.05
CA ARG A 123 -16.56 6.14 19.17
C ARG A 123 -15.34 6.41 20.05
N GLU A 124 -14.44 5.45 20.22
CA GLU A 124 -13.19 5.63 20.96
C GLU A 124 -12.24 6.62 20.26
N ALA A 125 -12.12 6.51 18.97
CA ALA A 125 -11.31 7.40 18.14
C ALA A 125 -11.79 7.31 16.67
N SER A 126 -12.05 8.47 16.08
CA SER A 126 -12.46 8.52 14.67
C SER A 126 -11.44 7.85 13.76
N THR A 127 -11.94 7.02 12.85
CA THR A 127 -11.15 6.31 11.85
C THR A 127 -11.08 7.05 10.51
N CYS A 128 -11.48 8.33 10.47
CA CYS A 128 -11.31 9.18 9.31
C CYS A 128 -9.85 9.58 9.13
N PHE A 129 -9.24 9.18 8.02
CA PHE A 129 -7.84 9.51 7.69
C PHE A 129 -7.66 10.90 7.06
N GLY A 130 -8.75 11.57 6.67
CA GLY A 130 -8.72 12.73 5.80
C GLY A 130 -8.75 12.32 4.32
N GLU A 131 -8.56 13.30 3.43
CA GLU A 131 -8.60 13.10 1.97
C GLU A 131 -9.87 12.37 1.47
N GLY A 132 -10.95 12.42 2.24
CA GLY A 132 -12.24 11.79 1.92
C GLY A 132 -12.32 10.29 2.23
N LEU A 133 -11.38 9.73 3.00
CA LEU A 133 -11.33 8.32 3.39
C LEU A 133 -11.64 8.12 4.87
N ALA A 134 -12.48 7.14 5.19
CA ALA A 134 -12.67 6.58 6.52
C ALA A 134 -12.49 5.06 6.48
N VAL A 135 -11.88 4.49 7.54
CA VAL A 135 -11.66 3.04 7.64
C VAL A 135 -12.14 2.52 9.00
N PRO A 136 -13.46 2.50 9.25
CA PRO A 136 -14.02 1.88 10.44
C PRO A 136 -13.63 0.40 10.52
N HIS A 137 -13.26 -0.07 11.72
CA HIS A 137 -12.82 -1.46 11.87
C HIS A 137 -13.21 -2.02 13.24
N GLY A 138 -13.41 -3.33 13.28
CA GLY A 138 -13.78 -4.04 14.50
C GLY A 138 -13.22 -5.46 14.56
N ILE A 139 -13.49 -6.15 15.66
CA ILE A 139 -13.04 -7.51 15.92
C ILE A 139 -14.03 -8.49 15.29
N LEU A 140 -13.53 -9.43 14.50
CA LEU A 140 -14.27 -10.55 13.98
C LEU A 140 -14.04 -11.78 14.86
N GLU A 141 -14.99 -12.12 15.71
CA GLU A 141 -14.91 -13.35 16.51
C GLU A 141 -15.11 -14.58 15.62
N GLY A 142 -14.25 -15.59 15.78
CA GLY A 142 -14.36 -16.85 15.05
C GLY A 142 -13.92 -16.83 13.59
N GLY A 143 -13.45 -15.68 13.07
CA GLY A 143 -12.90 -15.58 11.72
C GLY A 143 -11.46 -16.06 11.63
N GLU A 144 -11.06 -16.52 10.43
CA GLU A 144 -9.69 -16.96 10.14
C GLU A 144 -8.88 -15.91 9.35
N ARG A 145 -9.55 -14.96 8.70
CA ARG A 145 -8.96 -13.93 7.83
C ARG A 145 -9.64 -12.59 7.99
N ILE A 146 -8.94 -11.53 7.60
CA ILE A 146 -9.53 -10.18 7.49
C ILE A 146 -10.56 -10.20 6.37
N VAL A 147 -11.72 -9.61 6.63
CA VAL A 147 -12.78 -9.37 5.65
C VAL A 147 -13.23 -7.93 5.72
N GLY A 148 -13.90 -7.44 4.67
CA GLY A 148 -14.35 -6.06 4.66
C GLY A 148 -15.30 -5.77 3.50
N ALA A 149 -15.74 -4.52 3.44
CA ALA A 149 -16.50 -3.98 2.34
C ALA A 149 -16.12 -2.52 2.11
N MET A 150 -16.18 -2.07 0.85
CA MET A 150 -15.93 -0.70 0.45
C MET A 150 -17.22 -0.03 -0.01
N GLY A 151 -17.46 1.18 0.48
CA GLY A 151 -18.56 2.04 0.02
C GLY A 151 -18.02 3.33 -0.56
N LEU A 152 -18.53 3.72 -1.73
CA LEU A 152 -18.19 4.94 -2.42
C LEU A 152 -19.42 5.83 -2.55
N SER A 153 -19.30 7.11 -2.18
CA SER A 153 -20.30 8.13 -2.37
C SER A 153 -19.76 9.26 -3.24
N ARG A 154 -20.33 9.44 -4.42
CA ARG A 154 -19.89 10.47 -5.37
C ARG A 154 -20.18 11.89 -4.88
N SER A 155 -21.31 12.09 -4.24
CA SER A 155 -21.71 13.38 -3.65
C SER A 155 -20.94 13.69 -2.36
N GLY A 156 -20.30 12.70 -1.77
CA GLY A 156 -19.81 12.72 -0.40
C GLY A 156 -20.93 12.49 0.61
N LEU A 157 -20.60 11.84 1.68
CA LEU A 157 -21.49 11.62 2.81
C LEU A 157 -21.57 12.89 3.68
N PRO A 158 -22.63 13.07 4.46
CA PRO A 158 -22.77 14.22 5.37
C PRO A 158 -21.81 14.15 6.57
N LEU A 159 -20.60 13.71 6.32
CA LEU A 159 -19.51 13.47 7.26
C LEU A 159 -18.28 14.26 6.83
N ARG A 160 -17.54 14.79 7.79
CA ARG A 160 -16.31 15.52 7.51
C ARG A 160 -15.13 14.86 8.21
N GLY A 161 -14.07 14.65 7.44
CA GLY A 161 -12.79 14.22 7.97
C GLY A 161 -12.09 15.32 8.80
N PRO A 162 -10.95 14.99 9.42
CA PRO A 162 -10.14 15.94 10.19
C PRO A 162 -9.63 17.12 9.37
N ASP A 163 -9.58 16.98 8.05
CA ASP A 163 -9.21 18.03 7.07
C ASP A 163 -10.41 18.88 6.62
N GLY A 164 -11.60 18.68 7.18
CA GLY A 164 -12.85 19.37 6.85
C GLY A 164 -13.49 18.94 5.53
N ARG A 165 -12.90 18.00 4.80
CA ARG A 165 -13.43 17.46 3.53
C ARG A 165 -14.53 16.45 3.79
N PRO A 166 -15.52 16.33 2.86
CA PRO A 166 -16.52 15.28 2.94
C PRO A 166 -15.87 13.91 2.76
N VAL A 167 -16.44 12.88 3.39
CA VAL A 167 -16.02 11.49 3.21
C VAL A 167 -16.70 10.93 1.96
N HIS A 168 -15.91 10.42 1.03
CA HIS A 168 -16.35 9.82 -0.23
C HIS A 168 -16.14 8.30 -0.28
N CYS A 169 -15.21 7.79 0.53
CA CYS A 169 -14.89 6.38 0.59
C CYS A 169 -14.88 5.91 2.04
N ILE A 170 -15.64 4.87 2.32
CA ILE A 170 -15.61 4.15 3.60
C ILE A 170 -15.20 2.71 3.33
N VAL A 171 -14.20 2.21 4.06
CA VAL A 171 -13.81 0.80 4.03
C VAL A 171 -13.99 0.21 5.42
N VAL A 172 -15.01 -0.62 5.59
CA VAL A 172 -15.21 -1.35 6.85
C VAL A 172 -14.34 -2.60 6.85
N LEU A 173 -13.59 -2.82 7.93
CA LEU A 173 -12.75 -4.00 8.13
C LEU A 173 -13.18 -4.76 9.37
N ALA A 174 -13.29 -6.08 9.24
CA ALA A 174 -13.49 -7.02 10.33
C ALA A 174 -12.27 -7.92 10.46
N THR A 175 -11.58 -7.85 11.59
CA THR A 175 -10.27 -8.47 11.79
C THR A 175 -10.31 -9.49 12.92
N PRO A 176 -9.96 -10.76 12.66
CA PRO A 176 -9.78 -11.73 13.72
C PRO A 176 -8.64 -11.33 14.67
N PRO A 177 -8.71 -11.68 15.96
CA PRO A 177 -7.65 -11.38 16.92
C PRO A 177 -6.26 -11.95 16.52
N SER A 178 -6.22 -13.04 15.75
CA SER A 178 -5.01 -13.68 15.23
C SER A 178 -4.30 -12.84 14.14
N GLU A 179 -5.03 -11.94 13.45
CA GLU A 179 -4.56 -11.17 12.30
C GLU A 179 -4.21 -9.71 12.64
N ARG A 180 -3.92 -9.41 13.91
CA ARG A 180 -3.70 -8.05 14.39
C ARG A 180 -2.53 -7.33 13.73
N ASP A 181 -1.43 -8.03 13.51
CA ASP A 181 -0.25 -7.45 12.84
C ASP A 181 -0.53 -7.16 11.36
N ARG A 182 -1.29 -8.05 10.72
CA ARG A 182 -1.73 -7.88 9.33
C ARG A 182 -2.72 -6.73 9.18
N HIS A 183 -3.58 -6.51 10.16
CA HIS A 183 -4.51 -5.39 10.19
C HIS A 183 -3.82 -4.03 9.98
N LEU A 184 -2.73 -3.76 10.72
CA LEU A 184 -1.99 -2.50 10.58
C LEU A 184 -1.40 -2.34 9.17
N GLN A 185 -0.98 -3.44 8.55
CA GLN A 185 -0.45 -3.43 7.20
C GLN A 185 -1.53 -3.15 6.17
N VAL A 186 -2.75 -3.69 6.36
CA VAL A 186 -3.92 -3.41 5.52
C VAL A 186 -4.30 -1.93 5.62
N LEU A 187 -4.37 -1.36 6.82
CA LEU A 187 -4.65 0.06 7.02
C LEU A 187 -3.63 0.96 6.30
N ALA A 188 -2.33 0.65 6.43
CA ALA A 188 -1.27 1.38 5.75
C ALA A 188 -1.38 1.27 4.22
N ALA A 189 -1.70 0.08 3.70
CA ALA A 189 -1.89 -0.17 2.28
C ALA A 189 -3.08 0.62 1.72
N LEU A 190 -4.22 0.65 2.42
CA LEU A 190 -5.40 1.44 2.03
C LEU A 190 -5.09 2.94 2.02
N ALA A 191 -4.45 3.44 3.08
CA ALA A 191 -4.06 4.85 3.18
C ALA A 191 -3.12 5.26 2.03
N LYS A 192 -2.19 4.39 1.66
CA LYS A 192 -1.26 4.60 0.54
C LYS A 192 -1.98 4.55 -0.80
N ALA A 193 -2.79 3.52 -1.06
CA ALA A 193 -3.47 3.32 -2.34
C ALA A 193 -4.41 4.48 -2.69
N ILE A 194 -5.13 5.03 -1.69
CA ILE A 194 -6.11 6.09 -1.88
C ILE A 194 -5.49 7.48 -1.67
N GLY A 195 -4.53 7.61 -0.74
CA GLY A 195 -3.94 8.89 -0.34
C GLY A 195 -2.86 9.43 -1.28
N THR A 196 -2.11 8.56 -1.98
CA THR A 196 -0.88 8.95 -2.68
C THR A 196 -1.15 9.71 -3.99
N ASP A 197 -2.14 9.30 -4.79
CA ASP A 197 -2.47 9.93 -6.08
C ASP A 197 -3.83 10.64 -6.05
N PRO A 198 -3.86 12.01 -6.04
CA PRO A 198 -5.11 12.76 -6.05
C PRO A 198 -5.96 12.53 -7.32
N ASN A 199 -5.36 12.18 -8.47
CA ASN A 199 -6.09 11.93 -9.69
C ASN A 199 -6.82 10.59 -9.61
N ARG A 200 -6.10 9.54 -9.20
CA ARG A 200 -6.67 8.21 -8.98
C ARG A 200 -7.78 8.26 -7.94
N ARG A 201 -7.55 8.93 -6.82
CA ARG A 201 -8.55 9.13 -5.77
C ARG A 201 -9.82 9.76 -6.32
N ARG A 202 -9.73 10.82 -7.14
CA ARG A 202 -10.91 11.42 -7.78
C ARG A 202 -11.63 10.46 -8.71
N GLN A 203 -10.91 9.67 -9.48
CA GLN A 203 -11.48 8.64 -10.35
C GLN A 203 -12.20 7.56 -9.54
N LEU A 204 -11.59 7.11 -8.43
CA LEU A 204 -12.20 6.13 -7.53
C LEU A 204 -13.51 6.65 -6.94
N PHE A 205 -13.53 7.89 -6.42
CA PHE A 205 -14.74 8.48 -5.86
C PHE A 205 -15.83 8.72 -6.91
N ALA A 206 -15.44 8.84 -8.19
CA ALA A 206 -16.35 8.98 -9.31
C ALA A 206 -16.73 7.64 -9.98
N ALA A 207 -16.20 6.51 -9.49
CA ALA A 207 -16.49 5.20 -10.06
C ALA A 207 -17.99 4.89 -10.02
N ARG A 208 -18.50 4.34 -11.13
CA ARG A 208 -19.93 4.04 -11.31
C ARG A 208 -20.25 2.56 -11.20
N THR A 209 -19.23 1.71 -11.23
CA THR A 209 -19.38 0.26 -11.16
C THR A 209 -18.35 -0.32 -10.20
N PRO A 210 -18.69 -1.40 -9.47
CA PRO A 210 -17.74 -2.11 -8.62
C PRO A 210 -16.48 -2.55 -9.38
N ALA A 211 -16.63 -3.05 -10.61
CA ALA A 211 -15.51 -3.45 -11.46
C ALA A 211 -14.53 -2.31 -11.72
N HIS A 212 -15.03 -1.11 -12.06
CA HIS A 212 -14.19 0.06 -12.28
C HIS A 212 -13.47 0.51 -10.99
N ALA A 213 -14.17 0.48 -9.85
CA ALA A 213 -13.54 0.79 -8.56
C ALA A 213 -12.45 -0.25 -8.21
N TYR A 214 -12.73 -1.53 -8.46
CA TYR A 214 -11.80 -2.62 -8.30
C TYR A 214 -10.55 -2.44 -9.18
N GLU A 215 -10.71 -2.16 -10.48
CA GLU A 215 -9.61 -1.87 -11.39
C GLU A 215 -8.73 -0.69 -10.95
N LEU A 216 -9.35 0.41 -10.46
CA LEU A 216 -8.63 1.57 -9.96
C LEU A 216 -7.79 1.26 -8.70
N MET A 217 -8.28 0.38 -7.83
CA MET A 217 -7.51 -0.09 -6.68
C MET A 217 -6.30 -0.95 -7.08
N HIS A 218 -6.31 -1.52 -8.29
CA HIS A 218 -5.29 -2.43 -8.82
C HIS A 218 -4.42 -1.82 -9.94
N ALA A 219 -4.69 -0.60 -10.40
CA ALA A 219 -4.09 0.00 -11.60
C ALA A 219 -2.56 0.23 -11.56
N ASP A 220 -1.91 0.10 -10.39
CA ASP A 220 -0.47 0.39 -10.25
C ASP A 220 0.46 -0.62 -10.95
N GLU A 221 -0.02 -1.83 -11.29
CA GLU A 221 0.83 -2.85 -11.91
C GLU A 221 1.08 -2.63 -13.41
N ALA A 222 0.06 -2.14 -14.08
CA ALA A 222 0.12 -1.98 -15.54
C ALA A 222 0.98 -0.76 -15.95
N GLN A 223 1.01 0.32 -15.15
CA GLN A 223 1.71 1.54 -15.52
C GLN A 223 3.23 1.44 -15.36
N ASP A 224 3.72 0.79 -14.30
CA ASP A 224 5.17 0.59 -14.11
C ASP A 224 5.77 -0.35 -15.16
N PHE A 225 4.98 -1.30 -15.69
CA PHE A 225 5.43 -2.23 -16.74
C PHE A 225 5.45 -1.57 -18.11
N ASN A 226 4.45 -0.76 -18.44
CA ASN A 226 4.36 -0.05 -19.74
C ASN A 226 5.41 1.04 -19.87
N TRP A 227 5.77 1.75 -18.79
CA TRP A 227 6.82 2.78 -18.85
C TRP A 227 8.17 2.22 -19.31
N PHE A 228 8.52 1.00 -18.89
CA PHE A 228 9.75 0.33 -19.35
C PHE A 228 9.68 -0.18 -20.79
N LEU A 229 8.49 -0.49 -21.31
CA LEU A 229 8.32 -0.96 -22.69
C LEU A 229 8.28 0.21 -23.69
N GLU A 230 7.64 1.32 -23.34
CA GLU A 230 7.59 2.52 -24.17
C GLU A 230 8.96 3.19 -24.32
N ASP A 231 9.80 3.19 -23.29
CA ASP A 231 11.20 3.72 -23.38
C ASP A 231 12.13 2.81 -24.22
N ALA A 232 11.79 1.54 -24.38
CA ALA A 232 12.54 0.61 -25.23
C ALA A 232 12.21 0.76 -26.72
N GLU A 233 10.98 1.19 -27.06
CA GLU A 233 10.53 1.38 -28.46
C GLU A 233 10.83 2.78 -29.03
N THR A 234 11.06 3.79 -28.17
CA THR A 234 11.25 5.19 -28.60
C THR A 234 12.72 5.64 -28.74
N ARG A 235 13.71 4.76 -28.51
CA ARG A 235 15.10 5.10 -28.80
C ARG A 235 15.41 4.94 -30.29
N PRO A 236 15.62 6.05 -31.05
CA PRO A 236 16.17 5.92 -32.39
C PRO A 236 17.58 5.31 -32.29
N GLY A 237 17.82 4.23 -33.02
CA GLY A 237 19.12 3.59 -33.11
C GLY A 237 20.22 4.60 -33.54
N PRO A 238 21.48 4.35 -33.16
CA PRO A 238 22.59 5.21 -33.56
C PRO A 238 22.73 5.22 -35.08
N VAL A 239 22.78 6.44 -35.65
CA VAL A 239 23.11 6.71 -37.04
C VAL A 239 24.61 6.56 -37.22
#